data_f83e118d4092d999b4ce6af9d44df515
#
_entry.id   f83e118d4092d999b4ce6af9d44df515
#
_cell.length_a   1.000
_cell.length_b   1.000
_cell.length_c   1.000
_cell.angle_alpha   90.00
_cell.angle_beta   90.00
_cell.angle_gamma   90.00
#
_symmetry.space_group_name_H-M   'P 1'
#
loop_
_entity.id
_entity.type
_entity.pdbx_description
1 polymer ?
#
loop_
_entity_poly.entity_id
_entity_poly.type
_entity_poly.pdbx_seq_one_letter_code
_entity_poly.pdbx_strand_id
1 'polypeptide(L)'
;MSPRRLLTSLLAFAAFALALPLAAVVTTASPASAHGWITSPPSRQDHCATGRVTGCDGLQYEPQSVEAPKGSRLCSGGSRWRVLDDETKNWPVTPVSSTVTFQWRLTAAHSTSTWDYYVDGTLFKRFDQGNTQPPSNISHTLSGLPGGKHKILAVWNVADTPNAFYNCVDVQVGGGGGQPPTVPAECSSAAPWDAAKAYTGGQSALHRGHAWRAAWWTRGEEPGTSGVWKDLGSC
;
A
#
# COMPACT_ATOMS: atom_id res chain seq x y z
N MET A 1 -101.19 -13.71 24.15
CA MET A 1 -100.66 -14.62 23.16
C MET A 1 -99.32 -14.05 22.64
N SER A 2 -98.27 -14.75 22.93
CA SER A 2 -96.91 -14.23 22.85
C SER A 2 -96.29 -14.40 21.46
N PRO A 3 -95.46 -13.44 20.94
CA PRO A 3 -94.55 -13.80 19.88
C PRO A 3 -93.11 -13.88 20.41
N ARG A 4 -92.45 -14.94 20.02
CA ARG A 4 -91.06 -15.23 20.29
C ARG A 4 -90.14 -14.28 19.55
N ARG A 5 -89.17 -13.69 20.27
CA ARG A 5 -88.06 -12.92 19.71
C ARG A 5 -86.91 -13.87 19.36
N LEU A 6 -86.54 -13.92 18.10
CA LEU A 6 -85.33 -14.54 17.61
C LEU A 6 -84.14 -13.54 17.79
N LEU A 7 -83.17 -13.92 18.63
CA LEU A 7 -81.90 -13.23 18.72
C LEU A 7 -80.95 -13.83 17.65
N THR A 8 -80.63 -12.99 16.70
CA THR A 8 -79.53 -13.28 15.76
C THR A 8 -78.22 -12.74 16.32
N SER A 9 -77.34 -13.67 16.72
CA SER A 9 -75.99 -13.33 17.16
C SER A 9 -75.07 -13.03 15.95
N LEU A 10 -74.59 -11.82 15.82
CA LEU A 10 -73.56 -11.44 14.87
C LEU A 10 -72.16 -11.73 15.47
N LEU A 11 -71.50 -12.73 14.93
CA LEU A 11 -70.10 -13.02 15.21
C LEU A 11 -69.23 -12.07 14.38
N ALA A 12 -68.64 -11.10 15.05
CA ALA A 12 -67.63 -10.21 14.44
C ALA A 12 -66.26 -10.94 14.52
N PHE A 13 -65.76 -11.39 13.38
CA PHE A 13 -64.38 -11.84 13.24
C PHE A 13 -63.45 -10.60 13.17
N ALA A 14 -62.73 -10.33 14.25
CA ALA A 14 -61.64 -9.37 14.25
C ALA A 14 -60.40 -10.04 13.64
N ALA A 15 -60.09 -9.74 12.39
CA ALA A 15 -58.82 -10.12 11.75
C ALA A 15 -57.71 -9.20 12.30
N PHE A 16 -56.92 -9.74 13.22
CA PHE A 16 -55.73 -9.11 13.74
C PHE A 16 -54.59 -9.31 12.70
N ALA A 17 -54.35 -8.33 11.82
CA ALA A 17 -53.24 -8.34 10.92
C ALA A 17 -51.94 -8.08 11.71
N LEU A 18 -51.13 -9.13 11.95
CA LEU A 18 -49.79 -9.02 12.47
C LEU A 18 -48.91 -8.38 11.40
N ALA A 19 -48.69 -7.07 11.48
CA ALA A 19 -47.65 -6.39 10.74
C ALA A 19 -46.32 -6.72 11.41
N LEU A 20 -45.57 -7.70 10.88
CA LEU A 20 -44.16 -7.91 11.24
C LEU A 20 -43.35 -6.71 10.68
N PRO A 21 -42.61 -5.96 11.51
CA PRO A 21 -41.67 -4.99 11.00
C PRO A 21 -40.56 -5.74 10.28
N LEU A 22 -40.42 -5.53 8.98
CA LEU A 22 -39.26 -5.95 8.18
C LEU A 22 -38.07 -5.12 8.67
N ALA A 23 -37.34 -5.65 9.65
CA ALA A 23 -36.08 -5.06 10.08
C ALA A 23 -35.10 -5.14 8.91
N ALA A 24 -34.90 -4.06 8.19
CA ALA A 24 -33.83 -3.94 7.21
C ALA A 24 -32.50 -4.11 7.96
N VAL A 25 -31.87 -5.28 7.83
CA VAL A 25 -30.51 -5.50 8.29
C VAL A 25 -29.62 -4.64 7.38
N VAL A 26 -29.31 -3.44 7.83
CA VAL A 26 -28.25 -2.63 7.22
C VAL A 26 -26.94 -3.36 7.56
N THR A 27 -26.45 -4.20 6.66
CA THR A 27 -25.10 -4.72 6.73
C THR A 27 -24.16 -3.54 6.48
N THR A 28 -23.64 -2.95 7.55
CA THR A 28 -22.51 -2.05 7.42
C THR A 28 -21.36 -2.89 6.88
N ALA A 29 -21.02 -2.71 5.60
CA ALA A 29 -19.79 -3.26 5.06
C ALA A 29 -18.65 -2.75 5.94
N SER A 30 -17.92 -3.65 6.59
CA SER A 30 -16.68 -3.27 7.28
C SER A 30 -15.80 -2.57 6.26
N PRO A 31 -15.18 -1.45 6.62
CA PRO A 31 -14.23 -0.81 5.73
C PRO A 31 -13.19 -1.86 5.32
N ALA A 32 -13.06 -2.07 4.02
CA ALA A 32 -12.08 -2.99 3.48
C ALA A 32 -10.69 -2.51 3.92
N SER A 33 -10.02 -3.30 4.75
CA SER A 33 -8.69 -2.98 5.27
C SER A 33 -7.65 -3.37 4.22
N ALA A 34 -7.51 -2.55 3.18
CA ALA A 34 -6.39 -2.63 2.26
C ALA A 34 -5.20 -1.84 2.83
N HIS A 35 -3.99 -2.33 2.69
CA HIS A 35 -2.79 -1.63 3.14
C HIS A 35 -1.59 -1.98 2.27
N GLY A 36 -0.81 -0.98 1.86
CA GLY A 36 0.39 -1.20 1.08
C GLY A 36 1.09 0.08 0.64
N TRP A 37 2.37 -0.05 0.30
CA TRP A 37 3.18 1.04 -0.23
C TRP A 37 4.28 0.54 -1.17
N ILE A 38 4.91 1.48 -1.90
CA ILE A 38 6.04 1.18 -2.78
C ILE A 38 7.33 1.22 -1.98
N THR A 39 8.09 0.11 -2.05
CA THR A 39 9.39 -0.04 -1.39
C THR A 39 10.57 0.15 -2.34
N SER A 40 10.37 0.01 -3.66
CA SER A 40 11.42 0.21 -4.66
C SER A 40 10.85 0.74 -5.98
N PRO A 41 11.43 1.79 -6.57
CA PRO A 41 12.25 2.79 -5.89
C PRO A 41 11.53 3.32 -4.66
N PRO A 42 12.25 3.70 -3.57
CA PRO A 42 11.59 4.07 -2.31
C PRO A 42 10.58 5.21 -2.48
N SER A 43 9.37 5.01 -1.99
CA SER A 43 8.36 6.08 -1.92
C SER A 43 8.65 7.05 -0.78
N ARG A 44 7.96 8.21 -0.75
CA ARG A 44 8.05 9.15 0.37
C ARG A 44 7.71 8.48 1.70
N GLN A 45 6.69 7.59 1.72
CA GLN A 45 6.35 6.78 2.89
C GLN A 45 7.47 5.83 3.29
N ASP A 46 8.13 5.19 2.32
CA ASP A 46 9.23 4.28 2.57
C ASP A 46 10.45 5.02 3.15
N HIS A 47 10.74 6.21 2.67
CA HIS A 47 11.78 7.07 3.25
C HIS A 47 11.47 7.44 4.71
N CYS A 48 10.20 7.64 5.06
CA CYS A 48 9.77 7.85 6.45
C CYS A 48 9.95 6.57 7.27
N ALA A 49 9.46 5.43 6.78
CA ALA A 49 9.50 4.15 7.49
C ALA A 49 10.92 3.66 7.76
N THR A 50 11.85 3.94 6.83
CA THR A 50 13.27 3.57 6.97
C THR A 50 14.09 4.61 7.74
N GLY A 51 13.47 5.71 8.21
CA GLY A 51 14.14 6.78 8.93
C GLY A 51 15.06 7.65 8.06
N ARG A 52 15.01 7.50 6.75
CA ARG A 52 15.80 8.31 5.81
C ARG A 52 15.30 9.75 5.75
N VAL A 53 14.01 9.95 6.02
CA VAL A 53 13.38 11.26 6.22
C VAL A 53 12.71 11.26 7.58
N THR A 54 12.94 12.31 8.36
CA THR A 54 12.35 12.48 9.70
C THR A 54 11.22 13.51 9.70
N GLY A 55 10.48 13.63 10.81
CA GLY A 55 9.35 14.56 10.93
C GLY A 55 8.20 14.17 9.99
N CYS A 56 7.84 12.91 9.99
CA CYS A 56 6.79 12.34 9.14
C CYS A 56 5.44 12.17 9.84
N ASP A 57 5.19 12.90 10.94
CA ASP A 57 3.91 12.98 11.65
C ASP A 57 3.29 11.62 12.03
N GLY A 58 4.14 10.64 12.35
CA GLY A 58 3.72 9.28 12.71
C GLY A 58 3.60 8.31 11.53
N LEU A 59 3.69 8.79 10.28
CA LEU A 59 3.60 7.93 9.08
C LEU A 59 4.70 6.84 9.05
N GLN A 60 5.85 7.09 9.68
CA GLN A 60 6.94 6.11 9.78
C GLN A 60 6.50 4.78 10.43
N TYR A 61 5.45 4.78 11.24
CA TYR A 61 4.93 3.58 11.90
C TYR A 61 3.83 2.88 11.09
N GLU A 62 3.23 3.58 10.13
CA GLU A 62 2.13 3.05 9.30
C GLU A 62 2.22 3.50 7.83
N PRO A 63 3.37 3.26 7.14
CA PRO A 63 3.59 3.73 5.77
C PRO A 63 2.58 3.16 4.78
N GLN A 64 1.93 2.04 5.13
CA GLN A 64 0.95 1.34 4.32
C GLN A 64 -0.45 2.00 4.33
N SER A 65 -0.70 3.01 5.19
CA SER A 65 -2.05 3.52 5.47
C SER A 65 -2.39 4.85 4.79
N VAL A 66 -1.72 5.20 3.69
CA VAL A 66 -2.01 6.43 2.94
C VAL A 66 -3.22 6.21 2.03
N GLU A 67 -4.39 6.18 2.64
CA GLU A 67 -5.68 5.93 2.01
C GLU A 67 -6.51 7.22 1.94
N ALA A 68 -7.20 7.44 0.82
CA ALA A 68 -8.11 8.57 0.59
C ALA A 68 -9.08 8.26 -0.55
N PRO A 69 -10.16 9.07 -0.73
CA PRO A 69 -11.05 8.92 -1.88
C PRO A 69 -10.31 8.94 -3.22
N LYS A 70 -10.80 8.15 -4.19
CA LYS A 70 -10.25 8.08 -5.55
C LYS A 70 -10.25 9.43 -6.25
N GLY A 71 -9.33 9.61 -7.19
CA GLY A 71 -9.27 10.78 -8.07
C GLY A 71 -8.32 11.90 -7.64
N SER A 72 -7.70 11.81 -6.47
CA SER A 72 -6.70 12.79 -6.02
C SER A 72 -5.42 12.73 -6.86
N ARG A 73 -4.70 13.87 -6.91
CA ARG A 73 -3.36 14.03 -7.50
C ARG A 73 -2.31 14.41 -6.45
N LEU A 74 -2.68 14.38 -5.17
CA LEU A 74 -1.80 14.66 -4.05
C LEU A 74 -1.06 13.39 -3.62
N CYS A 75 0.15 13.51 -3.12
CA CYS A 75 0.92 12.39 -2.58
C CYS A 75 0.25 11.77 -1.35
N SER A 76 -0.42 12.60 -0.55
CA SER A 76 -1.25 12.16 0.57
C SER A 76 -2.63 11.62 0.14
N GLY A 77 -3.01 11.76 -1.13
CA GLY A 77 -4.38 11.53 -1.58
C GLY A 77 -5.40 12.55 -1.05
N GLY A 78 -4.97 13.46 -0.18
CA GLY A 78 -5.85 14.33 0.62
C GLY A 78 -6.16 13.75 2.00
N SER A 79 -5.50 12.67 2.40
CA SER A 79 -5.60 12.06 3.73
C SER A 79 -4.98 12.96 4.82
N ARG A 80 -4.94 12.45 6.07
CA ARG A 80 -4.27 13.12 7.20
C ARG A 80 -2.75 13.30 7.00
N TRP A 81 -2.11 12.52 6.13
CA TRP A 81 -0.67 12.48 5.90
C TRP A 81 -0.17 13.63 5.01
N ARG A 82 -0.53 14.88 5.37
CA ARG A 82 -0.21 16.08 4.60
C ARG A 82 1.29 16.33 4.41
N VAL A 83 2.09 15.79 5.30
CA VAL A 83 3.55 15.83 5.20
C VAL A 83 4.07 15.30 3.86
N LEU A 84 3.35 14.36 3.24
CA LEU A 84 3.70 13.82 1.92
C LEU A 84 3.55 14.82 0.78
N ASP A 85 2.75 15.88 0.96
CA ASP A 85 2.53 16.93 -0.02
C ASP A 85 3.51 18.10 0.14
N ASP A 86 4.35 18.08 1.19
CA ASP A 86 5.33 19.13 1.47
C ASP A 86 6.56 18.98 0.57
N GLU A 87 6.64 19.78 -0.49
CA GLU A 87 7.76 19.79 -1.42
C GLU A 87 9.02 20.45 -0.82
N THR A 88 8.92 21.13 0.32
CA THR A 88 10.09 21.76 0.99
C THR A 88 10.91 20.74 1.81
N LYS A 89 10.40 19.53 2.00
CA LYS A 89 11.05 18.49 2.78
C LYS A 89 12.32 17.89 2.15
N ASN A 90 12.73 18.33 0.97
CA ASN A 90 13.89 17.77 0.28
C ASN A 90 13.84 16.23 0.19
N TRP A 91 12.72 15.71 -0.34
CA TRP A 91 12.55 14.28 -0.55
C TRP A 91 13.74 13.70 -1.33
N PRO A 92 14.30 12.56 -0.87
CA PRO A 92 15.39 11.90 -1.60
C PRO A 92 14.93 11.50 -3.00
N VAL A 93 15.77 11.80 -3.97
CA VAL A 93 15.53 11.51 -5.39
C VAL A 93 16.33 10.29 -5.78
N THR A 94 15.67 9.27 -6.31
CA THR A 94 16.32 8.02 -6.75
C THR A 94 16.72 8.10 -8.21
N PRO A 95 18.00 7.95 -8.56
CA PRO A 95 18.42 7.81 -9.97
C PRO A 95 17.85 6.52 -10.58
N VAL A 96 17.22 6.65 -11.75
CA VAL A 96 16.63 5.52 -12.47
C VAL A 96 16.90 5.63 -13.98
N SER A 97 16.78 4.52 -14.69
CA SER A 97 16.77 4.53 -16.16
C SER A 97 15.38 4.93 -16.69
N SER A 98 15.25 5.12 -18.01
CA SER A 98 13.95 5.35 -18.65
C SER A 98 12.99 4.15 -18.51
N THR A 99 13.48 3.00 -18.09
CA THR A 99 12.70 1.82 -17.69
C THR A 99 12.97 1.53 -16.24
N VAL A 100 11.92 1.50 -15.42
CA VAL A 100 12.02 1.27 -13.97
C VAL A 100 10.89 0.37 -13.50
N THR A 101 11.19 -0.54 -12.57
CA THR A 101 10.22 -1.44 -11.95
C THR A 101 9.88 -0.96 -10.55
N PHE A 102 8.60 -0.68 -10.31
CA PHE A 102 8.05 -0.30 -9.01
C PHE A 102 7.62 -1.57 -8.27
N GLN A 103 8.10 -1.71 -7.05
CA GLN A 103 7.77 -2.84 -6.17
C GLN A 103 6.81 -2.38 -5.08
N TRP A 104 5.61 -2.95 -5.04
CA TRP A 104 4.65 -2.75 -3.99
C TRP A 104 4.73 -3.87 -2.97
N ARG A 105 4.66 -3.49 -1.71
CA ARG A 105 4.45 -4.38 -0.57
C ARG A 105 3.06 -4.14 -0.01
N LEU A 106 2.19 -5.15 -0.09
CA LEU A 106 0.85 -5.11 0.45
C LEU A 106 0.82 -5.87 1.77
N THR A 107 0.59 -5.16 2.87
CA THR A 107 0.41 -5.79 4.18
C THR A 107 -0.99 -6.34 4.36
N ALA A 108 -1.95 -5.81 3.60
CA ALA A 108 -3.28 -6.36 3.41
C ALA A 108 -3.69 -6.17 1.94
N ALA A 109 -3.61 -7.25 1.15
CA ALA A 109 -4.04 -7.22 -0.24
C ALA A 109 -5.57 -7.19 -0.34
N HIS A 110 -6.09 -6.46 -1.31
CA HIS A 110 -7.53 -6.29 -1.51
C HIS A 110 -7.90 -6.32 -2.98
N SER A 111 -9.18 -6.64 -3.28
CA SER A 111 -9.70 -6.58 -4.65
C SER A 111 -9.37 -5.23 -5.29
N THR A 112 -8.72 -5.26 -6.45
CA THR A 112 -8.10 -4.11 -7.09
C THR A 112 -8.65 -3.92 -8.49
N SER A 113 -9.07 -2.70 -8.81
CA SER A 113 -9.48 -2.35 -10.17
C SER A 113 -8.27 -2.00 -11.03
N THR A 114 -7.53 -0.98 -10.65
CA THR A 114 -6.37 -0.51 -11.44
C THR A 114 -5.23 -0.02 -10.56
N TRP A 115 -4.04 0.02 -11.17
CA TRP A 115 -2.85 0.70 -10.66
C TRP A 115 -2.49 1.81 -11.65
N ASP A 116 -2.65 3.05 -11.25
CA ASP A 116 -2.43 4.21 -12.10
C ASP A 116 -1.13 4.90 -11.72
N TYR A 117 -0.29 5.18 -12.71
CA TYR A 117 0.96 5.91 -12.54
C TYR A 117 0.90 7.24 -13.28
N TYR A 118 1.14 8.31 -12.56
CA TYR A 118 1.16 9.67 -13.08
C TYR A 118 2.58 10.23 -12.98
N VAL A 119 3.08 10.77 -14.07
CA VAL A 119 4.35 11.52 -14.10
C VAL A 119 4.00 12.99 -14.12
N ASP A 120 4.44 13.72 -13.09
CA ASP A 120 4.16 15.16 -12.90
C ASP A 120 2.68 15.52 -13.10
N GLY A 121 1.78 14.70 -12.58
CA GLY A 121 0.33 14.89 -12.63
C GLY A 121 -0.37 14.35 -13.87
N THR A 122 0.36 13.94 -14.92
CA THR A 122 -0.20 13.37 -16.15
C THR A 122 -0.21 11.84 -16.07
N LEU A 123 -1.35 11.20 -16.40
CA LEU A 123 -1.44 9.74 -16.44
C LEU A 123 -0.45 9.20 -17.50
N PHE A 124 0.51 8.44 -17.02
CA PHE A 124 1.55 7.84 -17.86
C PHE A 124 1.24 6.37 -18.20
N LYS A 125 0.84 5.60 -17.18
CA LYS A 125 0.55 4.17 -17.35
C LYS A 125 -0.57 3.73 -16.41
N ARG A 126 -1.41 2.81 -16.90
CA ARG A 126 -2.42 2.10 -16.11
C ARG A 126 -2.23 0.60 -16.29
N PHE A 127 -2.29 -0.14 -15.18
CA PHE A 127 -2.37 -1.58 -15.17
C PHE A 127 -3.77 -1.96 -14.66
N ASP A 128 -4.49 -2.77 -15.41
CA ASP A 128 -5.79 -3.30 -15.02
C ASP A 128 -5.58 -4.58 -14.20
N GLN A 129 -6.17 -4.65 -13.02
CA GLN A 129 -6.12 -5.82 -12.16
C GLN A 129 -7.40 -6.67 -12.27
N GLY A 130 -8.38 -6.23 -13.04
CA GLY A 130 -9.62 -6.96 -13.34
C GLY A 130 -10.49 -7.21 -12.09
N ASN A 131 -10.47 -6.31 -11.13
CA ASN A 131 -11.18 -6.43 -9.84
C ASN A 131 -10.82 -7.70 -9.05
N THR A 132 -9.60 -8.19 -9.21
CA THR A 132 -9.09 -9.35 -8.47
C THR A 132 -8.13 -8.93 -7.37
N GLN A 133 -7.95 -9.80 -6.38
CA GLN A 133 -6.99 -9.57 -5.30
C GLN A 133 -5.57 -9.87 -5.80
N PRO A 134 -4.64 -8.91 -5.74
CA PRO A 134 -3.25 -9.12 -6.13
C PRO A 134 -2.49 -9.93 -5.05
N PRO A 135 -1.31 -10.49 -5.39
CA PRO A 135 -0.40 -11.04 -4.40
C PRO A 135 0.15 -9.94 -3.47
N SER A 136 0.68 -10.33 -2.30
CA SER A 136 1.22 -9.39 -1.30
C SER A 136 2.42 -8.58 -1.80
N ASN A 137 3.15 -9.10 -2.78
CA ASN A 137 4.21 -8.37 -3.48
C ASN A 137 3.85 -8.33 -4.97
N ILE A 138 3.76 -7.14 -5.53
CA ILE A 138 3.45 -6.93 -6.94
C ILE A 138 4.43 -5.92 -7.54
N SER A 139 4.80 -6.14 -8.78
CA SER A 139 5.75 -5.31 -9.50
C SER A 139 5.15 -4.77 -10.79
N HIS A 140 5.38 -3.49 -11.05
CA HIS A 140 4.96 -2.84 -12.29
C HIS A 140 6.15 -2.18 -12.96
N THR A 141 6.39 -2.49 -14.23
CA THR A 141 7.47 -1.87 -15.01
C THR A 141 6.92 -0.76 -15.88
N LEU A 142 7.47 0.44 -15.72
CA LEU A 142 7.23 1.59 -16.59
C LEU A 142 8.43 1.74 -17.52
N SER A 143 8.17 1.86 -18.81
CA SER A 143 9.20 2.06 -19.84
C SER A 143 8.93 3.34 -20.61
N GLY A 144 10.00 4.03 -21.04
CA GLY A 144 9.89 5.26 -21.80
C GLY A 144 9.64 6.51 -20.94
N LEU A 145 10.03 6.47 -19.65
CA LEU A 145 9.99 7.66 -18.82
C LEU A 145 10.82 8.79 -19.42
N PRO A 146 10.31 10.03 -19.44
CA PRO A 146 11.06 11.17 -19.93
C PRO A 146 12.31 11.43 -19.07
N GLY A 147 13.36 11.97 -19.66
CA GLY A 147 14.58 12.37 -18.95
C GLY A 147 14.33 13.57 -18.04
N GLY A 148 14.97 13.59 -16.87
CA GLY A 148 14.85 14.70 -15.93
C GLY A 148 14.41 14.24 -14.53
N LYS A 149 14.21 15.22 -13.63
CA LYS A 149 13.65 15.00 -12.31
C LYS A 149 12.13 14.95 -12.40
N HIS A 150 11.54 13.88 -11.89
CA HIS A 150 10.09 13.66 -11.92
C HIS A 150 9.56 13.20 -10.57
N LYS A 151 8.32 13.60 -10.29
CA LYS A 151 7.51 13.03 -9.23
C LYS A 151 6.52 12.05 -9.84
N ILE A 152 6.65 10.79 -9.49
CA ILE A 152 5.76 9.74 -9.95
C ILE A 152 4.76 9.45 -8.84
N LEU A 153 3.48 9.79 -9.08
CA LEU A 153 2.38 9.41 -8.21
C LEU A 153 1.82 8.08 -8.68
N ALA A 154 1.89 7.07 -7.84
CA ALA A 154 1.27 5.77 -8.05
C ALA A 154 0.02 5.64 -7.18
N VAL A 155 -1.09 5.25 -7.79
CA VAL A 155 -2.40 5.14 -7.15
C VAL A 155 -2.90 3.70 -7.29
N TRP A 156 -3.12 3.04 -6.17
CA TRP A 156 -3.74 1.73 -6.07
C TRP A 156 -5.26 1.90 -5.86
N ASN A 157 -6.05 1.68 -6.91
CA ASN A 157 -7.50 1.81 -6.88
C ASN A 157 -8.15 0.50 -6.40
N VAL A 158 -8.69 0.50 -5.16
CA VAL A 158 -9.42 -0.64 -4.62
C VAL A 158 -10.74 -0.81 -5.37
N ALA A 159 -11.14 -2.05 -5.68
CA ALA A 159 -12.27 -2.28 -6.58
C ALA A 159 -13.64 -2.00 -5.94
N ASP A 160 -13.82 -2.41 -4.70
CA ASP A 160 -15.10 -2.47 -3.98
C ASP A 160 -15.25 -1.38 -2.91
N THR A 161 -14.37 -0.36 -2.91
CA THR A 161 -14.47 0.82 -2.06
C THR A 161 -14.35 2.10 -2.89
N PRO A 162 -14.80 3.26 -2.37
CA PRO A 162 -14.57 4.55 -3.01
C PRO A 162 -13.11 5.03 -2.88
N ASN A 163 -12.25 4.30 -2.18
CA ASN A 163 -10.91 4.73 -1.80
C ASN A 163 -9.81 4.14 -2.70
N ALA A 164 -8.65 4.78 -2.63
CA ALA A 164 -7.41 4.37 -3.23
C ALA A 164 -6.24 4.63 -2.28
N PHE A 165 -5.11 3.95 -2.51
CA PHE A 165 -3.84 4.19 -1.81
C PHE A 165 -2.91 4.99 -2.69
N TYR A 166 -2.22 5.96 -2.10
CA TYR A 166 -1.42 6.96 -2.81
C TYR A 166 0.05 6.85 -2.40
N ASN A 167 0.95 6.82 -3.39
CA ASN A 167 2.38 6.75 -3.17
C ASN A 167 3.10 7.70 -4.12
N CYS A 168 3.93 8.60 -3.61
CA CYS A 168 4.84 9.39 -4.43
C CYS A 168 6.26 8.84 -4.36
N VAL A 169 6.90 8.76 -5.53
CA VAL A 169 8.29 8.38 -5.71
C VAL A 169 8.99 9.50 -6.47
N ASP A 170 10.04 10.07 -5.89
CA ASP A 170 10.84 11.11 -6.54
C ASP A 170 12.02 10.47 -7.26
N VAL A 171 12.12 10.67 -8.57
CA VAL A 171 13.14 10.03 -9.42
C VAL A 171 13.89 11.04 -10.27
N GLN A 172 15.14 10.70 -10.62
CA GLN A 172 15.94 11.35 -11.64
C GLN A 172 16.13 10.37 -12.79
N VAL A 173 15.46 10.61 -13.91
CA VAL A 173 15.54 9.77 -15.11
C VAL A 173 16.68 10.27 -16.01
N GLY A 174 17.63 9.40 -16.39
CA GLY A 174 18.63 9.70 -17.40
C GLY A 174 19.63 10.82 -17.08
N GLY A 175 19.70 11.29 -15.84
CA GLY A 175 20.71 12.24 -15.37
C GLY A 175 22.01 11.51 -15.01
N GLY A 176 22.99 11.58 -15.87
CA GLY A 176 24.39 11.18 -15.71
C GLY A 176 24.66 9.96 -14.83
N GLY A 177 24.97 8.79 -15.44
CA GLY A 177 25.71 7.73 -14.76
C GLY A 177 25.06 7.05 -13.57
N GLY A 178 23.75 7.10 -13.44
CA GLY A 178 23.02 6.17 -12.59
C GLY A 178 23.04 4.82 -13.29
N GLN A 179 24.01 4.01 -12.96
CA GLN A 179 23.95 2.58 -13.17
C GLN A 179 22.56 2.12 -12.70
N PRO A 180 21.84 1.21 -13.43
CA PRO A 180 20.66 0.56 -12.89
C PRO A 180 20.98 0.15 -11.45
N PRO A 181 20.05 0.18 -10.49
CA PRO A 181 20.36 -0.25 -9.14
C PRO A 181 21.17 -1.54 -9.31
N THR A 182 22.46 -1.45 -9.06
CA THR A 182 23.31 -2.63 -9.15
C THR A 182 22.74 -3.55 -8.12
N VAL A 183 22.13 -4.63 -8.62
CA VAL A 183 21.77 -5.75 -7.74
C VAL A 183 23.00 -5.96 -6.88
N PRO A 184 22.93 -5.79 -5.55
CA PRO A 184 24.11 -5.91 -4.72
C PRO A 184 24.84 -7.19 -5.07
N ALA A 185 26.17 -7.18 -5.17
CA ALA A 185 26.94 -8.38 -5.44
C ALA A 185 26.61 -9.52 -4.45
N GLU A 186 26.18 -9.12 -3.27
CA GLU A 186 25.70 -9.99 -2.20
C GLU A 186 24.44 -10.77 -2.58
N CYS A 187 23.62 -10.27 -3.51
CA CYS A 187 22.42 -10.99 -3.97
C CYS A 187 22.76 -12.32 -4.66
N SER A 188 23.92 -12.39 -5.29
CA SER A 188 24.40 -13.64 -5.93
C SER A 188 25.32 -14.46 -5.03
N SER A 189 25.87 -13.88 -3.96
CA SER A 189 26.92 -14.49 -3.15
C SER A 189 26.54 -14.76 -1.70
N ALA A 190 25.59 -14.04 -1.12
CA ALA A 190 25.17 -14.23 0.26
C ALA A 190 24.16 -15.37 0.39
N ALA A 191 24.27 -16.13 1.46
CA ALA A 191 23.27 -17.14 1.82
C ALA A 191 22.02 -16.49 2.44
N PRO A 192 20.85 -17.17 2.42
CA PRO A 192 19.69 -16.75 3.19
C PRO A 192 20.04 -16.53 4.66
N TRP A 193 19.41 -15.53 5.28
CA TRP A 193 19.57 -15.28 6.71
C TRP A 193 19.05 -16.47 7.52
N ASP A 194 19.80 -16.82 8.55
CA ASP A 194 19.47 -17.90 9.48
C ASP A 194 19.58 -17.38 10.91
N ALA A 195 18.47 -17.47 11.67
CA ALA A 195 18.39 -17.01 13.05
C ALA A 195 19.35 -17.77 14.00
N ALA A 196 19.71 -18.99 13.68
CA ALA A 196 20.63 -19.81 14.49
C ALA A 196 22.10 -19.46 14.24
N LYS A 197 22.40 -18.82 13.12
CA LYS A 197 23.77 -18.45 12.71
C LYS A 197 24.20 -17.14 13.38
N ALA A 198 25.45 -17.09 13.84
CA ALA A 198 26.08 -15.83 14.23
C ALA A 198 26.68 -15.14 13.00
N TYR A 199 26.48 -13.83 12.90
CA TYR A 199 27.06 -12.97 11.87
C TYR A 199 27.99 -11.96 12.54
N THR A 200 29.17 -11.78 11.99
CA THR A 200 30.12 -10.75 12.40
C THR A 200 30.01 -9.51 11.50
N GLY A 201 30.52 -8.37 11.96
CA GLY A 201 30.54 -7.16 11.17
C GLY A 201 31.12 -7.36 9.78
N GLY A 202 30.43 -6.88 8.74
CA GLY A 202 30.79 -7.05 7.34
C GLY A 202 30.21 -8.30 6.66
N GLN A 203 29.70 -9.28 7.40
CA GLN A 203 29.03 -10.44 6.79
C GLN A 203 27.65 -10.09 6.25
N SER A 204 27.31 -10.69 5.12
CA SER A 204 26.02 -10.43 4.44
C SER A 204 25.10 -11.64 4.50
N ALA A 205 23.80 -11.38 4.44
CA ALA A 205 22.73 -12.36 4.36
C ALA A 205 21.60 -11.86 3.47
N LEU A 206 20.87 -12.78 2.83
CA LEU A 206 19.66 -12.47 2.09
C LEU A 206 18.44 -12.62 2.99
N HIS A 207 17.56 -11.61 3.01
CA HIS A 207 16.33 -11.67 3.77
C HIS A 207 15.24 -10.86 3.10
N ARG A 208 14.07 -11.47 2.86
CA ARG A 208 12.88 -10.84 2.26
C ARG A 208 13.18 -10.08 0.96
N GLY A 209 14.00 -10.67 0.07
CA GLY A 209 14.33 -10.08 -1.23
C GLY A 209 15.34 -8.93 -1.18
N HIS A 210 16.03 -8.73 -0.04
CA HIS A 210 17.10 -7.75 0.12
C HIS A 210 18.40 -8.44 0.54
N ALA A 211 19.53 -7.82 0.16
CA ALA A 211 20.82 -8.12 0.73
C ALA A 211 21.07 -7.22 1.95
N TRP A 212 21.53 -7.82 3.03
CA TRP A 212 21.80 -7.15 4.30
C TRP A 212 23.22 -7.39 4.74
N ARG A 213 23.85 -6.39 5.37
CA ARG A 213 25.20 -6.51 5.94
C ARG A 213 25.16 -6.22 7.43
N ALA A 214 25.69 -7.15 8.23
CA ALA A 214 25.85 -6.94 9.66
C ALA A 214 26.86 -5.80 9.92
N ALA A 215 26.46 -4.81 10.72
CA ALA A 215 27.36 -3.71 11.12
C ALA A 215 28.35 -4.17 12.22
N TRP A 216 27.89 -5.08 13.09
CA TRP A 216 28.69 -5.71 14.14
C TRP A 216 28.17 -7.13 14.41
N TRP A 217 28.67 -7.79 15.42
CA TRP A 217 28.26 -9.16 15.74
C TRP A 217 26.77 -9.22 16.14
N THR A 218 26.07 -10.20 15.56
CA THR A 218 24.65 -10.46 15.86
C THR A 218 24.30 -11.95 15.72
N ARG A 219 23.27 -12.39 16.45
CA ARG A 219 22.66 -13.71 16.33
C ARG A 219 21.20 -13.65 16.70
N GLY A 220 20.31 -14.16 15.85
CA GLY A 220 18.88 -14.17 16.09
C GLY A 220 18.16 -12.84 15.78
N GLU A 221 18.88 -11.74 15.56
CA GLU A 221 18.26 -10.46 15.18
C GLU A 221 17.94 -10.49 13.68
N GLU A 222 16.66 -10.33 13.37
CA GLU A 222 16.16 -10.40 12.00
C GLU A 222 16.52 -9.13 11.22
N PRO A 223 17.09 -9.27 9.98
CA PRO A 223 17.34 -8.12 9.11
C PRO A 223 16.09 -7.30 8.85
N GLY A 224 16.23 -5.97 8.97
CA GLY A 224 15.12 -5.03 8.81
C GLY A 224 14.31 -4.76 10.08
N THR A 225 14.62 -5.43 11.20
CA THR A 225 13.93 -5.20 12.49
C THR A 225 14.82 -4.50 13.53
N SER A 226 16.12 -4.51 13.33
CA SER A 226 17.08 -3.87 14.23
C SER A 226 18.15 -3.10 13.47
N GLY A 227 18.80 -2.12 14.13
CA GLY A 227 19.86 -1.29 13.57
C GLY A 227 21.18 -2.02 13.31
N VAL A 228 21.28 -3.30 13.70
CA VAL A 228 22.47 -4.12 13.48
C VAL A 228 22.67 -4.50 12.01
N TRP A 229 21.60 -4.47 11.22
CA TRP A 229 21.62 -4.80 9.80
C TRP A 229 21.53 -3.56 8.94
N LYS A 230 22.51 -3.35 8.07
CA LYS A 230 22.49 -2.34 7.03
C LYS A 230 21.88 -2.95 5.75
N ASP A 231 20.81 -2.36 5.26
CA ASP A 231 20.23 -2.70 3.96
C ASP A 231 21.20 -2.29 2.83
N LEU A 232 21.53 -3.23 1.95
CA LEU A 232 22.39 -3.02 0.77
C LEU A 232 21.55 -2.80 -0.49
N GLY A 233 20.26 -3.12 -0.46
CA GLY A 233 19.33 -3.00 -1.56
C GLY A 233 18.62 -4.31 -1.88
N SER A 234 17.64 -4.18 -2.79
CA SER A 234 16.82 -5.31 -3.23
C SER A 234 17.56 -6.25 -4.16
N CYS A 235 17.30 -7.52 -4.00
CA CYS A 235 17.68 -8.60 -4.88
C CYS A 235 16.49 -8.99 -5.78
#